data_d185d98a3ec4201706b73698c1400352
#
_entry.id   d185d98a3ec4201706b73698c1400352
#
_cell.length_a   1.000
_cell.length_b   1.000
_cell.length_c   1.000
_cell.angle_alpha   90.00
_cell.angle_beta   90.00
_cell.angle_gamma   90.00
#
_symmetry.space_group_name_H-M   'P 1'
#
loop_
_entity.id
_entity.type
_entity.pdbx_description
1 polymer ?
#
loop_
_entity_poly.entity_id
_entity_poly.type
_entity_poly.pdbx_seq_one_letter_code
_entity_poly.pdbx_strand_id
1 'polypeptide(L)'
;MCTRCLKLKRIRKVIDRHFLARLTGLACALFLTSLTIHSQNLSWPQFRGPESNPVATNTRLAERWSKTENVEWTQAIPGRGWSSPIVTGDKIYLTTAITEGKSKSPQIGTEYSNEYSAELRKQGLSPQEIRDRLNERDFEMPHEVKLHYVLYCLNLKSGKVEWQREFYAGQPPGGRHRKNSFTSESPVTDGKFIYVYVGNLGLWAFDLKGKQVWTTPLEANPIYHDFGTGSSPAL
;
A
#
# COMPACT_ATOMS: atom_id res chain seq x y z
N MET A 1 42.47 65.55 -37.85
CA MET A 1 41.68 64.68 -36.92
C MET A 1 42.04 63.25 -37.22
N CYS A 2 42.66 62.61 -36.23
CA CYS A 2 43.44 61.41 -36.45
C CYS A 2 42.60 60.13 -36.57
N THR A 3 42.68 59.44 -37.71
CA THR A 3 41.97 58.17 -38.02
C THR A 3 42.21 57.04 -37.01
N ARG A 4 43.24 57.15 -36.17
CA ARG A 4 43.52 56.21 -35.08
C ARG A 4 42.53 56.31 -33.91
N CYS A 5 41.95 57.47 -33.63
CA CYS A 5 41.04 57.66 -32.51
C CYS A 5 39.66 57.01 -32.75
N LEU A 6 39.22 56.95 -34.03
CA LEU A 6 37.96 56.31 -34.41
C LEU A 6 38.01 54.77 -34.36
N LYS A 7 39.16 54.15 -34.65
CA LYS A 7 39.34 52.70 -34.56
C LYS A 7 39.33 52.18 -33.09
N LEU A 8 39.94 52.95 -32.16
CA LEU A 8 39.91 52.56 -30.73
C LEU A 8 38.52 52.61 -30.09
N LYS A 9 37.71 53.60 -30.47
CA LYS A 9 36.29 53.66 -29.96
C LYS A 9 35.42 52.50 -30.49
N ARG A 10 35.67 52.05 -31.73
CA ARG A 10 34.90 50.94 -32.33
C ARG A 10 35.28 49.58 -31.72
N ILE A 11 36.55 49.41 -31.37
CA ILE A 11 37.04 48.19 -30.71
C ILE A 11 36.51 48.09 -29.26
N ARG A 12 36.52 49.18 -28.51
CA ARG A 12 35.94 49.18 -27.14
C ARG A 12 34.43 48.85 -27.14
N LYS A 13 33.64 49.36 -28.09
CA LYS A 13 32.21 49.08 -28.16
C LYS A 13 31.89 47.62 -28.53
N VAL A 14 32.78 46.95 -29.29
CA VAL A 14 32.62 45.54 -29.66
C VAL A 14 32.97 44.62 -28.50
N ILE A 15 34.02 44.95 -27.74
CA ILE A 15 34.46 44.17 -26.58
C ILE A 15 33.40 44.24 -25.47
N ASP A 16 32.82 45.39 -25.20
CA ASP A 16 31.77 45.55 -24.20
C ASP A 16 30.50 44.77 -24.54
N ARG A 17 30.09 44.69 -25.81
CA ARG A 17 28.92 43.94 -26.25
C ARG A 17 29.11 42.43 -26.14
N HIS A 18 30.27 41.91 -26.46
CA HIS A 18 30.58 40.48 -26.33
C HIS A 18 30.81 40.07 -24.87
N PHE A 19 31.33 40.96 -24.05
CA PHE A 19 31.51 40.72 -22.62
C PHE A 19 30.14 40.69 -21.88
N LEU A 20 29.24 41.65 -22.16
CA LEU A 20 27.88 41.64 -21.60
C LEU A 20 27.08 40.42 -22.07
N ALA A 21 27.15 40.04 -23.35
CA ALA A 21 26.44 38.87 -23.88
C ALA A 21 26.95 37.54 -23.25
N ARG A 22 28.23 37.44 -22.92
CA ARG A 22 28.78 36.26 -22.21
C ARG A 22 28.38 36.23 -20.73
N LEU A 23 28.31 37.39 -20.07
CA LEU A 23 27.84 37.46 -18.68
C LEU A 23 26.34 37.15 -18.55
N THR A 24 25.51 37.61 -19.47
CA THR A 24 24.07 37.24 -19.46
C THR A 24 23.84 35.79 -19.82
N GLY A 25 24.62 35.21 -20.75
CA GLY A 25 24.56 33.77 -21.05
C GLY A 25 24.98 32.88 -19.87
N LEU A 26 26.02 33.28 -19.14
CA LEU A 26 26.47 32.52 -17.95
C LEU A 26 25.49 32.65 -16.79
N ALA A 27 24.86 33.79 -16.58
CA ALA A 27 23.84 33.99 -15.57
C ALA A 27 22.55 33.20 -15.87
N CYS A 28 22.11 33.12 -17.13
CA CYS A 28 21.00 32.25 -17.52
C CYS A 28 21.32 30.77 -17.37
N ALA A 29 22.53 30.33 -17.68
CA ALA A 29 22.95 28.95 -17.51
C ALA A 29 22.99 28.53 -16.02
N LEU A 30 23.43 29.42 -15.14
CA LEU A 30 23.44 29.19 -13.70
C LEU A 30 22.02 29.21 -13.07
N PHE A 31 21.06 29.92 -13.63
CA PHE A 31 19.67 29.91 -13.18
C PHE A 31 18.90 28.66 -13.61
N LEU A 32 19.28 28.04 -14.73
CA LEU A 32 18.66 26.82 -15.22
C LEU A 32 19.11 25.56 -14.47
N THR A 33 20.23 25.61 -13.76
CA THR A 33 20.75 24.45 -12.99
C THR A 33 20.23 24.38 -11.56
N SER A 34 19.49 25.37 -11.07
CA SER A 34 19.05 25.40 -9.66
C SER A 34 17.61 24.90 -9.43
N LEU A 35 16.95 24.35 -10.45
CA LEU A 35 15.61 23.74 -10.31
C LEU A 35 15.67 22.21 -10.31
N THR A 36 16.67 21.62 -9.67
CA THR A 36 16.49 20.24 -9.19
C THR A 36 15.53 20.30 -8.00
N ILE A 37 14.25 20.29 -8.30
CA ILE A 37 13.24 19.96 -7.30
C ILE A 37 13.59 18.54 -6.85
N HIS A 38 14.23 18.43 -5.70
CA HIS A 38 14.28 17.17 -4.96
C HIS A 38 12.84 16.89 -4.54
N SER A 39 12.09 16.28 -5.44
CA SER A 39 10.91 15.53 -5.04
C SER A 39 11.45 14.51 -4.03
N GLN A 40 11.17 14.72 -2.75
CA GLN A 40 11.37 13.66 -1.78
C GLN A 40 10.56 12.49 -2.32
N ASN A 41 11.25 11.47 -2.79
CA ASN A 41 10.60 10.24 -3.17
C ASN A 41 9.98 9.66 -1.91
N LEU A 42 8.72 10.04 -1.67
CA LEU A 42 7.91 9.43 -0.62
C LEU A 42 7.85 7.94 -0.97
N SER A 43 8.47 7.13 -0.14
CA SER A 43 8.52 5.69 -0.33
C SER A 43 8.31 4.98 0.99
N TRP A 44 7.29 4.13 1.02
CA TRP A 44 7.02 3.16 2.07
C TRP A 44 6.80 1.82 1.40
N PRO A 45 7.89 1.17 0.90
CA PRO A 45 7.80 0.17 -0.15
C PRO A 45 7.32 -1.20 0.33
N GLN A 46 7.23 -1.44 1.61
CA GLN A 46 6.90 -2.73 2.21
C GLN A 46 6.30 -2.58 3.59
N PHE A 47 5.83 -3.68 4.18
CA PHE A 47 5.42 -3.73 5.58
C PHE A 47 6.54 -3.20 6.48
N ARG A 48 6.21 -2.28 7.38
CA ARG A 48 7.16 -1.58 8.25
C ARG A 48 8.13 -0.63 7.50
N GLY A 49 7.85 -0.28 6.25
CA GLY A 49 8.59 0.76 5.54
C GLY A 49 9.97 0.36 5.02
N PRO A 50 10.80 1.34 4.68
CA PRO A 50 12.09 1.11 4.08
C PRO A 50 12.99 0.22 4.90
N GLU A 51 13.62 -0.39 5.23
CA GLU A 51 14.45 -1.18 6.13
C GLU A 51 13.66 -2.06 7.11
N SER A 52 12.37 -2.30 6.85
CA SER A 52 11.48 -3.05 7.78
C SER A 52 11.46 -2.47 9.20
N ASN A 53 11.83 -1.22 9.36
CA ASN A 53 11.81 -0.49 10.61
C ASN A 53 10.68 0.55 10.59
N PRO A 54 9.61 0.41 11.41
CA PRO A 54 8.44 1.29 11.34
C PRO A 54 8.69 2.66 12.00
N VAL A 55 9.88 3.20 11.86
CA VAL A 55 10.25 4.52 12.36
C VAL A 55 10.34 5.48 11.19
N ALA A 56 9.50 6.50 11.19
CA ALA A 56 9.60 7.61 10.27
C ALA A 56 10.43 8.71 10.92
N THR A 57 11.53 9.10 10.27
CA THR A 57 12.34 10.22 10.70
C THR A 57 11.81 11.51 10.10
N ASN A 58 11.96 12.63 10.80
CA ASN A 58 11.59 13.96 10.31
C ASN A 58 10.09 14.11 9.97
N THR A 59 9.22 13.66 10.85
CA THR A 59 7.78 13.76 10.67
C THR A 59 7.20 14.89 11.52
N ARG A 60 6.38 15.71 10.88
CA ARG A 60 5.41 16.57 11.58
C ARG A 60 4.12 15.76 11.69
N LEU A 61 4.04 14.92 12.69
CA LEU A 61 2.83 14.17 12.96
C LEU A 61 1.82 15.07 13.68
N ALA A 62 0.56 14.94 13.31
CA ALA A 62 -0.52 15.56 14.08
C ALA A 62 -0.59 14.87 15.45
N GLU A 63 -0.61 15.65 16.52
CA GLU A 63 -0.78 15.14 17.90
C GLU A 63 -2.23 14.75 18.17
N ARG A 64 -3.16 15.27 17.39
CA ARG A 64 -4.59 14.99 17.48
C ARG A 64 -5.16 14.78 16.10
N TRP A 65 -6.06 13.84 15.97
CA TRP A 65 -6.86 13.64 14.76
C TRP A 65 -8.22 13.00 15.13
N SER A 66 -9.19 13.27 14.30
CA SER A 66 -10.53 12.69 14.38
C SER A 66 -11.02 12.40 12.98
N LYS A 67 -12.29 12.07 12.80
CA LYS A 67 -12.87 11.89 11.46
C LYS A 67 -12.84 13.15 10.58
N THR A 68 -12.69 14.31 11.19
CA THR A 68 -12.76 15.63 10.51
C THR A 68 -11.57 16.53 10.82
N GLU A 69 -10.70 16.15 11.74
CA GLU A 69 -9.55 16.96 12.16
C GLU A 69 -8.26 16.27 11.71
N ASN A 70 -7.38 17.00 11.04
CA ASN A 70 -6.11 16.52 10.50
C ASN A 70 -6.24 15.29 9.57
N VAL A 71 -7.36 15.17 8.86
CA VAL A 71 -7.63 14.18 7.83
C VAL A 71 -7.80 14.90 6.49
N GLU A 72 -6.91 14.65 5.54
CA GLU A 72 -6.99 15.27 4.22
C GLU A 72 -8.09 14.63 3.36
N TRP A 73 -8.23 13.32 3.44
CA TRP A 73 -9.22 12.57 2.68
C TRP A 73 -9.54 11.23 3.33
N THR A 74 -10.65 10.66 2.94
CA THR A 74 -11.08 9.30 3.30
C THR A 74 -11.61 8.61 2.06
N GLN A 75 -11.15 7.39 1.82
CA GLN A 75 -11.59 6.55 0.70
C GLN A 75 -12.08 5.21 1.21
N ALA A 76 -13.34 4.89 0.93
CA ALA A 76 -13.88 3.56 1.21
C ALA A 76 -13.34 2.56 0.19
N ILE A 77 -12.82 1.43 0.68
CA ILE A 77 -12.34 0.33 -0.15
C ILE A 77 -13.25 -0.88 0.10
N PRO A 78 -13.85 -1.46 -0.94
CA PRO A 78 -14.68 -2.65 -0.81
C PRO A 78 -13.92 -3.86 -0.27
N GLY A 79 -14.61 -4.74 0.43
CA GLY A 79 -14.05 -5.99 0.95
C GLY A 79 -13.36 -5.85 2.30
N ARG A 80 -12.51 -6.81 2.61
CA ARG A 80 -11.73 -6.88 3.86
C ARG A 80 -10.27 -7.13 3.52
N GLY A 81 -9.38 -6.33 4.08
CA GLY A 81 -7.95 -6.49 3.97
C GLY A 81 -7.28 -5.93 5.22
N TRP A 82 -6.29 -6.63 5.75
CA TRP A 82 -5.46 -6.19 6.87
C TRP A 82 -4.03 -5.92 6.42
N SER A 83 -3.81 -5.93 5.10
CA SER A 83 -2.55 -5.51 4.52
C SER A 83 -2.27 -4.04 4.83
N SER A 84 -1.04 -3.72 5.18
CA SER A 84 -0.60 -2.33 5.25
C SER A 84 -0.51 -1.76 3.84
N PRO A 85 -1.00 -0.55 3.61
CA PRO A 85 -0.74 0.14 2.35
C PRO A 85 0.75 0.38 2.17
N ILE A 86 1.23 0.27 0.93
CA ILE A 86 2.58 0.68 0.53
C ILE A 86 2.51 1.94 -0.33
N VAL A 87 3.57 2.73 -0.31
CA VAL A 87 3.65 4.00 -1.03
C VAL A 87 4.90 4.04 -1.90
N THR A 88 4.74 4.41 -3.15
CA THR A 88 5.87 4.76 -4.03
C THR A 88 5.49 5.95 -4.90
N GLY A 89 6.29 7.02 -4.84
CA GLY A 89 5.97 8.29 -5.48
C GLY A 89 4.65 8.88 -4.98
N ASP A 90 3.74 9.12 -5.88
CA ASP A 90 2.41 9.68 -5.61
C ASP A 90 1.29 8.62 -5.55
N LYS A 91 1.64 7.34 -5.42
CA LYS A 91 0.70 6.21 -5.43
C LYS A 91 0.72 5.43 -4.12
N ILE A 92 -0.47 4.97 -3.76
CA ILE A 92 -0.70 4.02 -2.67
C ILE A 92 -1.21 2.72 -3.27
N TYR A 93 -0.69 1.59 -2.79
CA TYR A 93 -1.16 0.27 -3.19
C TYR A 93 -1.57 -0.54 -1.96
N LEU A 94 -2.69 -1.23 -2.07
CA LEU A 94 -3.19 -2.12 -1.02
C LEU A 94 -4.02 -3.25 -1.63
N THR A 95 -4.19 -4.33 -0.88
CA THR A 95 -4.98 -5.49 -1.28
C THR A 95 -6.21 -5.65 -0.40
N THR A 96 -7.25 -6.23 -0.99
CA THR A 96 -8.48 -6.60 -0.28
C THR A 96 -9.08 -7.87 -0.88
N ALA A 97 -9.87 -8.59 -0.08
CA ALA A 97 -10.69 -9.69 -0.54
C ALA A 97 -12.17 -9.31 -0.40
N ILE A 98 -12.89 -9.37 -1.51
CA ILE A 98 -14.32 -9.04 -1.59
C ILE A 98 -15.08 -10.35 -1.65
N THR A 99 -16.03 -10.55 -0.75
CA THR A 99 -16.87 -11.75 -0.71
C THR A 99 -18.03 -11.61 -1.69
N GLU A 100 -18.21 -12.60 -2.55
CA GLU A 100 -19.41 -12.70 -3.38
C GLU A 100 -20.55 -13.27 -2.53
N GLY A 101 -21.67 -12.53 -2.45
CA GLY A 101 -22.82 -12.93 -1.63
C GLY A 101 -22.79 -12.43 -0.19
N LYS A 102 -23.57 -13.07 0.67
CA LYS A 102 -23.67 -12.71 2.09
C LYS A 102 -22.50 -13.31 2.87
N SER A 103 -21.54 -12.51 3.28
CA SER A 103 -20.59 -12.93 4.31
C SER A 103 -21.29 -13.02 5.66
N LYS A 104 -20.88 -13.97 6.49
CA LYS A 104 -21.27 -14.01 7.89
C LYS A 104 -20.81 -12.71 8.56
N SER A 105 -21.76 -11.91 9.02
CA SER A 105 -21.42 -10.70 9.77
C SER A 105 -20.75 -11.08 11.09
N PRO A 106 -19.75 -10.32 11.55
CA PRO A 106 -19.23 -10.48 12.91
C PRO A 106 -20.40 -10.34 13.90
N GLN A 107 -20.62 -11.37 14.69
CA GLN A 107 -21.64 -11.34 15.73
C GLN A 107 -21.03 -10.87 17.05
N ILE A 108 -21.80 -10.15 17.84
CA ILE A 108 -21.44 -9.85 19.22
C ILE A 108 -21.29 -11.18 19.97
N GLY A 109 -20.29 -11.30 20.84
CA GLY A 109 -20.02 -12.53 21.57
C GLY A 109 -19.53 -13.65 20.66
N THR A 110 -18.62 -13.31 19.80
CA THR A 110 -18.00 -14.30 18.96
C THR A 110 -17.18 -15.28 19.80
N GLU A 111 -16.86 -16.46 19.23
CA GLU A 111 -16.18 -17.57 19.86
C GLU A 111 -14.86 -17.22 20.58
N TYR A 112 -14.26 -16.09 20.25
CA TYR A 112 -13.12 -15.53 20.97
C TYR A 112 -13.49 -14.47 22.01
N SER A 113 -14.78 -14.18 22.18
CA SER A 113 -15.15 -13.37 23.31
C SER A 113 -15.17 -14.24 24.54
N ASN A 114 -14.47 -13.77 25.56
CA ASN A 114 -14.56 -14.40 26.89
C ASN A 114 -16.02 -14.46 27.39
N GLU A 115 -16.86 -13.53 26.92
CA GLU A 115 -18.27 -13.43 27.24
C GLU A 115 -19.08 -14.62 26.70
N TYR A 116 -18.87 -15.00 25.43
CA TYR A 116 -19.56 -16.17 24.85
C TYR A 116 -19.14 -17.47 25.54
N SER A 117 -17.83 -17.65 25.77
CA SER A 117 -17.36 -18.83 26.53
C SER A 117 -17.89 -18.84 27.97
N ALA A 118 -18.03 -17.69 28.60
CA ALA A 118 -18.60 -17.58 29.94
C ALA A 118 -20.10 -17.93 29.94
N GLU A 119 -20.82 -17.51 28.90
CA GLU A 119 -22.24 -17.85 28.74
C GLU A 119 -22.47 -19.36 28.55
N LEU A 120 -21.65 -20.01 27.71
CA LEU A 120 -21.70 -21.47 27.53
C LEU A 120 -21.39 -22.22 28.84
N ARG A 121 -20.45 -21.71 29.65
CA ARG A 121 -20.17 -22.26 30.99
C ARG A 121 -21.36 -22.12 31.94
N LYS A 122 -22.07 -20.98 31.92
CA LYS A 122 -23.27 -20.79 32.72
C LYS A 122 -24.38 -21.76 32.33
N GLN A 123 -24.44 -22.15 31.07
CA GLN A 123 -25.36 -23.17 30.56
C GLN A 123 -24.96 -24.59 30.97
N GLY A 124 -23.85 -24.75 31.68
CA GLY A 124 -23.39 -26.04 32.22
C GLY A 124 -22.62 -26.91 31.24
N LEU A 125 -22.18 -26.37 30.10
CA LEU A 125 -21.40 -27.11 29.12
C LEU A 125 -20.00 -27.42 29.66
N SER A 126 -19.55 -28.62 29.37
CA SER A 126 -18.18 -29.05 29.65
C SER A 126 -17.15 -28.29 28.82
N PRO A 127 -15.88 -28.24 29.22
CA PRO A 127 -14.84 -27.61 28.43
C PRO A 127 -14.71 -28.15 26.99
N GLN A 128 -15.03 -29.46 26.80
CA GLN A 128 -15.01 -30.07 25.47
C GLN A 128 -16.17 -29.58 24.62
N GLU A 129 -17.39 -29.59 25.13
CA GLU A 129 -18.58 -29.09 24.43
C GLU A 129 -18.45 -27.60 24.09
N ILE A 130 -17.83 -26.83 24.96
CA ILE A 130 -17.52 -25.41 24.66
C ILE A 130 -16.56 -25.30 23.47
N ARG A 131 -15.46 -26.09 23.45
CA ARG A 131 -14.55 -26.12 22.31
C ARG A 131 -15.26 -26.52 21.01
N ASP A 132 -16.08 -27.54 21.08
CA ASP A 132 -16.82 -28.04 19.93
C ASP A 132 -17.80 -26.96 19.39
N ARG A 133 -18.53 -26.28 20.26
CA ARG A 133 -19.38 -25.14 19.89
C ARG A 133 -18.62 -23.97 19.30
N LEU A 134 -17.43 -23.68 19.82
CA LEU A 134 -16.57 -22.64 19.27
C LEU A 134 -16.07 -23.02 17.87
N ASN A 135 -15.67 -24.28 17.70
CA ASN A 135 -15.23 -24.80 16.41
C ASN A 135 -16.36 -24.85 15.39
N GLU A 136 -17.52 -25.43 15.73
CA GLU A 136 -18.71 -25.42 14.87
C GLU A 136 -19.01 -24.01 14.35
N ARG A 137 -18.96 -23.04 15.22
CA ARG A 137 -19.22 -21.63 14.88
C ARG A 137 -18.16 -21.02 13.97
N ASP A 138 -16.91 -21.45 14.08
CA ASP A 138 -15.84 -21.01 13.19
C ASP A 138 -15.94 -21.66 11.81
N PHE A 139 -16.31 -22.93 11.77
CA PHE A 139 -16.44 -23.68 10.52
C PHE A 139 -17.77 -23.46 9.77
N GLU A 140 -18.75 -22.77 10.37
CA GLU A 140 -19.97 -22.37 9.67
C GLU A 140 -19.77 -21.31 8.58
N MET A 141 -18.60 -21.18 8.00
CA MET A 141 -18.47 -20.46 6.74
C MET A 141 -19.17 -21.26 5.65
N PRO A 142 -20.03 -20.63 4.84
CA PRO A 142 -20.59 -21.31 3.67
C PRO A 142 -19.44 -21.87 2.83
N HIS A 143 -19.43 -23.17 2.58
CA HIS A 143 -18.39 -23.84 1.78
C HIS A 143 -18.34 -23.35 0.32
N GLU A 144 -19.22 -22.44 -0.07
CA GLU A 144 -19.40 -21.92 -1.43
C GLU A 144 -19.03 -20.45 -1.57
N VAL A 145 -18.31 -19.87 -0.61
CA VAL A 145 -17.95 -18.44 -0.69
C VAL A 145 -16.85 -18.25 -1.71
N LYS A 146 -17.17 -17.58 -2.81
CA LYS A 146 -16.18 -17.07 -3.75
C LYS A 146 -15.67 -15.72 -3.28
N LEU A 147 -14.35 -15.58 -3.28
CA LEU A 147 -13.67 -14.34 -2.95
C LEU A 147 -13.02 -13.75 -4.20
N HIS A 148 -13.11 -12.44 -4.33
CA HIS A 148 -12.42 -11.66 -5.34
C HIS A 148 -11.25 -10.93 -4.67
N TYR A 149 -10.03 -11.29 -5.04
CA TYR A 149 -8.82 -10.68 -4.50
C TYR A 149 -8.39 -9.54 -5.41
N VAL A 150 -8.33 -8.35 -4.87
CA VAL A 150 -8.17 -7.13 -5.63
C VAL A 150 -6.99 -6.30 -5.11
N LEU A 151 -6.13 -5.88 -6.04
CA LEU A 151 -5.10 -4.87 -5.82
C LEU A 151 -5.65 -3.52 -6.25
N TYR A 152 -5.59 -2.54 -5.34
CA TYR A 152 -5.96 -1.15 -5.58
C TYR A 152 -4.73 -0.26 -5.71
N CYS A 153 -4.82 0.71 -6.61
CA CYS A 153 -3.94 1.86 -6.66
C CYS A 153 -4.73 3.13 -6.43
N LEU A 154 -4.29 3.92 -5.47
CA LEU A 154 -4.88 5.22 -5.15
C LEU A 154 -3.86 6.32 -5.34
N ASN A 155 -4.35 7.50 -5.66
CA ASN A 155 -3.55 8.72 -5.66
C ASN A 155 -3.29 9.16 -4.22
N LEU A 156 -2.03 9.35 -3.84
CA LEU A 156 -1.62 9.70 -2.47
C LEU A 156 -2.23 11.03 -2.00
N LYS A 157 -2.31 12.02 -2.89
CA LYS A 157 -2.78 13.37 -2.54
C LYS A 157 -4.30 13.45 -2.41
N SER A 158 -5.04 12.75 -3.27
CA SER A 158 -6.50 12.87 -3.35
C SER A 158 -7.26 11.69 -2.74
N GLY A 159 -6.59 10.58 -2.47
CA GLY A 159 -7.22 9.32 -2.04
C GLY A 159 -8.03 8.61 -3.13
N LYS A 160 -8.18 9.20 -4.31
CA LYS A 160 -9.01 8.62 -5.37
C LYS A 160 -8.39 7.35 -5.93
N VAL A 161 -9.24 6.34 -6.13
CA VAL A 161 -8.85 5.11 -6.83
C VAL A 161 -8.52 5.47 -8.28
N GLU A 162 -7.32 5.20 -8.73
CA GLU A 162 -6.89 5.39 -10.11
C GLU A 162 -7.13 4.14 -10.94
N TRP A 163 -6.87 2.98 -10.35
CA TRP A 163 -7.19 1.70 -10.94
C TRP A 163 -7.31 0.61 -9.87
N GLN A 164 -7.96 -0.48 -10.23
CA GLN A 164 -8.04 -1.72 -9.47
C GLN A 164 -7.82 -2.91 -10.39
N ARG A 165 -7.27 -4.00 -9.86
CA ARG A 165 -7.06 -5.26 -10.58
C ARG A 165 -7.46 -6.43 -9.73
N GLU A 166 -8.48 -7.16 -10.17
CA GLU A 166 -8.73 -8.50 -9.66
C GLU A 166 -7.60 -9.40 -10.15
N PHE A 167 -6.94 -10.10 -9.25
CA PHE A 167 -5.81 -10.96 -9.58
C PHE A 167 -6.10 -12.43 -9.30
N TYR A 168 -7.11 -12.71 -8.49
CA TYR A 168 -7.61 -14.05 -8.25
C TYR A 168 -9.10 -13.98 -7.88
N ALA A 169 -9.87 -14.97 -8.32
CA ALA A 169 -11.24 -15.18 -7.91
C ALA A 169 -11.50 -16.67 -7.70
N GLY A 170 -11.96 -17.04 -6.51
CA GLY A 170 -12.20 -18.44 -6.17
C GLY A 170 -12.45 -18.65 -4.69
N GLN A 171 -12.62 -19.90 -4.32
CA GLN A 171 -12.68 -20.27 -2.91
C GLN A 171 -11.30 -20.10 -2.26
N PRO A 172 -11.22 -19.64 -1.01
CA PRO A 172 -9.95 -19.65 -0.30
C PRO A 172 -9.47 -21.10 -0.08
N PRO A 173 -8.17 -21.37 -0.19
CA PRO A 173 -7.63 -22.73 -0.06
C PRO A 173 -7.58 -23.25 1.38
N GLY A 174 -8.06 -22.48 2.34
CA GLY A 174 -8.12 -22.83 3.77
C GLY A 174 -8.90 -21.77 4.53
N GLY A 175 -9.09 -22.02 5.81
CA GLY A 175 -9.75 -21.08 6.70
C GLY A 175 -8.86 -19.92 7.11
N ARG A 176 -9.40 -19.09 7.97
CA ARG A 176 -8.69 -17.98 8.62
C ARG A 176 -9.25 -17.73 10.01
N HIS A 177 -8.40 -17.29 10.90
CA HIS A 177 -8.85 -16.73 12.15
C HIS A 177 -9.77 -15.52 11.91
N ARG A 178 -10.81 -15.33 12.70
CA ARG A 178 -11.76 -14.22 12.56
C ARG A 178 -11.13 -12.84 12.65
N LYS A 179 -10.06 -12.73 13.44
CA LYS A 179 -9.26 -11.51 13.54
C LYS A 179 -8.22 -11.41 12.43
N ASN A 180 -8.31 -12.25 11.42
CA ASN A 180 -7.48 -12.23 10.23
C ASN A 180 -8.32 -11.90 8.99
N SER A 181 -7.70 -11.63 7.87
CA SER A 181 -8.33 -11.48 6.56
C SER A 181 -7.69 -12.42 5.55
N PHE A 182 -8.30 -12.59 4.39
CA PHE A 182 -7.70 -13.35 3.29
C PHE A 182 -6.68 -12.55 2.48
N THR A 183 -6.41 -11.31 2.87
CA THR A 183 -5.37 -10.44 2.31
C THR A 183 -4.70 -9.66 3.44
N SER A 184 -4.09 -10.39 4.37
CA SER A 184 -3.37 -9.78 5.50
C SER A 184 -1.92 -9.48 5.17
N GLU A 185 -1.38 -10.14 4.17
CA GLU A 185 -0.05 -9.91 3.63
C GLU A 185 -0.01 -8.57 2.90
N SER A 186 0.92 -7.73 3.29
CA SER A 186 1.13 -6.43 2.64
C SER A 186 1.88 -6.62 1.33
N PRO A 187 1.51 -5.92 0.27
CA PRO A 187 2.31 -5.91 -0.95
C PRO A 187 3.69 -5.29 -0.70
N VAL A 188 4.60 -5.49 -1.63
CA VAL A 188 5.94 -4.89 -1.62
C VAL A 188 6.29 -4.37 -3.01
N THR A 189 7.14 -3.34 -3.09
CA THR A 189 7.57 -2.76 -4.36
C THR A 189 9.06 -2.43 -4.36
N ASP A 190 9.72 -2.70 -5.49
CA ASP A 190 11.09 -2.27 -5.80
C ASP A 190 11.11 -0.90 -6.53
N GLY A 191 9.95 -0.25 -6.65
CA GLY A 191 9.79 1.00 -7.39
C GLY A 191 9.54 0.82 -8.89
N LYS A 192 9.60 -0.41 -9.42
CA LYS A 192 9.30 -0.78 -10.82
C LYS A 192 8.11 -1.71 -10.90
N PHE A 193 8.00 -2.64 -9.98
CA PHE A 193 6.95 -3.62 -9.89
C PHE A 193 6.32 -3.62 -8.50
N ILE A 194 5.09 -4.12 -8.45
CA ILE A 194 4.36 -4.40 -7.23
C ILE A 194 4.24 -5.91 -7.12
N TYR A 195 4.69 -6.46 -6.01
CA TYR A 195 4.60 -7.88 -5.73
C TYR A 195 3.51 -8.10 -4.68
N VAL A 196 2.56 -8.95 -5.01
CA VAL A 196 1.45 -9.34 -4.13
C VAL A 196 1.60 -10.81 -3.80
N TYR A 197 1.80 -11.10 -2.55
CA TYR A 197 1.81 -12.46 -2.01
C TYR A 197 0.50 -12.70 -1.25
N VAL A 198 -0.13 -13.81 -1.52
CA VAL A 198 -1.23 -14.33 -0.70
C VAL A 198 -0.90 -15.77 -0.39
N GLY A 199 -0.66 -16.05 0.88
CA GLY A 199 -0.30 -17.38 1.34
C GLY A 199 -1.34 -18.41 0.94
N ASN A 200 -0.87 -19.62 0.58
CA ASN A 200 -1.68 -20.72 0.08
C ASN A 200 -2.37 -20.49 -1.29
N LEU A 201 -2.15 -19.34 -1.93
CA LEU A 201 -2.65 -19.07 -3.28
C LEU A 201 -1.51 -18.84 -4.27
N GLY A 202 -0.64 -17.88 -4.00
CA GLY A 202 0.40 -17.56 -4.96
C GLY A 202 1.11 -16.23 -4.75
N LEU A 203 1.94 -15.92 -5.73
CA LEU A 203 2.68 -14.69 -5.85
C LEU A 203 2.41 -14.07 -7.23
N TRP A 204 2.09 -12.80 -7.26
CA TRP A 204 1.82 -12.02 -8.47
C TRP A 204 2.75 -10.83 -8.56
N ALA A 205 3.16 -10.48 -9.78
CA ALA A 205 3.86 -9.24 -10.05
C ALA A 205 3.08 -8.39 -11.05
N PHE A 206 2.99 -7.10 -10.75
CA PHE A 206 2.35 -6.08 -11.58
C PHE A 206 3.33 -4.96 -11.88
N ASP A 207 3.21 -4.34 -13.05
CA ASP A 207 3.82 -3.04 -13.26
C ASP A 207 3.05 -1.94 -12.48
N LEU A 208 3.61 -0.74 -12.40
CA LEU A 208 2.98 0.36 -11.65
C LEU A 208 1.66 0.85 -12.28
N LYS A 209 1.33 0.42 -13.51
CA LYS A 209 0.06 0.67 -14.19
C LYS A 209 -0.97 -0.43 -13.95
N GLY A 210 -0.62 -1.44 -13.17
CA GLY A 210 -1.49 -2.54 -12.81
C GLY A 210 -1.61 -3.63 -13.88
N LYS A 211 -0.70 -3.68 -14.85
CA LYS A 211 -0.62 -4.82 -15.78
C LYS A 211 0.10 -5.96 -15.08
N GLN A 212 -0.53 -7.13 -15.02
CA GLN A 212 0.12 -8.32 -14.51
C GLN A 212 1.28 -8.73 -15.44
N VAL A 213 2.44 -8.94 -14.85
CA VAL A 213 3.69 -9.31 -15.56
C VAL A 213 3.89 -10.82 -15.50
N TRP A 214 3.74 -11.39 -14.30
CA TRP A 214 3.79 -12.83 -14.10
C TRP A 214 3.01 -13.22 -12.82
N THR A 215 2.77 -14.52 -12.69
CA THR A 215 2.22 -15.13 -11.47
C THR A 215 2.85 -16.49 -11.26
N THR A 216 2.97 -16.89 -10.00
CA THR A 216 3.41 -18.22 -9.60
C THR A 216 2.42 -18.73 -8.54
N PRO A 217 1.66 -19.80 -8.84
CA PRO A 217 0.83 -20.45 -7.84
C PRO A 217 1.70 -21.09 -6.77
N LEU A 218 1.19 -21.14 -5.56
CA LEU A 218 1.80 -21.81 -4.44
C LEU A 218 0.86 -22.92 -3.93
N GLU A 219 1.45 -24.02 -3.52
CA GLU A 219 0.70 -25.08 -2.88
C GLU A 219 0.15 -24.63 -1.52
N ALA A 220 -1.09 -24.98 -1.25
CA ALA A 220 -1.71 -24.72 0.02
C ALA A 220 -1.11 -25.67 1.08
N ASN A 221 -0.61 -25.10 2.16
CA ASN A 221 -0.12 -25.84 3.30
C ASN A 221 -1.10 -25.70 4.46
N PRO A 222 -1.42 -26.80 5.16
CA PRO A 222 -2.24 -26.74 6.35
C PRO A 222 -1.62 -25.81 7.40
N ILE A 223 -2.43 -24.91 7.91
CA ILE A 223 -2.02 -24.02 9.00
C ILE A 223 -2.68 -24.47 10.28
N TYR A 224 -1.90 -24.56 11.34
CA TYR A 224 -2.39 -25.00 12.64
C TYR A 224 -3.62 -24.18 13.07
N HIS A 225 -4.68 -24.85 13.48
CA HIS A 225 -5.99 -24.26 13.78
C HIS A 225 -6.59 -23.40 12.66
N ASP A 226 -6.13 -23.57 11.45
CA ASP A 226 -6.65 -22.87 10.28
C ASP A 226 -6.68 -21.34 10.44
N PHE A 227 -5.65 -20.78 11.10
CA PHE A 227 -5.61 -19.35 11.41
C PHE A 227 -5.34 -18.45 10.19
N GLY A 228 -5.04 -19.07 9.05
CA GLY A 228 -4.69 -18.36 7.82
C GLY A 228 -3.28 -17.79 7.84
N THR A 229 -2.88 -17.23 6.73
CA THR A 229 -1.57 -16.63 6.50
C THR A 229 -1.56 -15.15 6.86
N GLY A 230 -0.39 -14.54 6.97
CA GLY A 230 -0.26 -13.13 7.33
C GLY A 230 1.18 -12.60 7.24
N SER A 231 2.11 -13.41 6.74
CA SER A 231 3.51 -12.99 6.57
C SER A 231 3.68 -12.19 5.29
N SER A 232 4.07 -10.94 5.42
CA SER A 232 4.34 -10.08 4.26
C SER A 232 5.72 -10.36 3.68
N PRO A 233 5.88 -10.32 2.34
CA PRO A 233 7.20 -10.37 1.73
C PRO A 233 8.00 -9.12 2.04
N ALA A 234 9.33 -9.24 1.98
CA ALA A 234 10.28 -8.14 2.08
C ALA A 234 11.28 -8.21 0.94
N LEU A 235 11.80 -7.06 0.51
CA LEU A 235 12.86 -6.90 -0.49
C LEU A 235 14.15 -6.38 0.15
#